data_af38f76fd30c0b1fc140372d0cb7ec43
#
_entry.id   af38f76fd30c0b1fc140372d0cb7ec43
#
_cell.length_a   1.000
_cell.length_b   1.000
_cell.length_c   1.000
_cell.angle_alpha   90.00
_cell.angle_beta   90.00
_cell.angle_gamma   90.00
#
_symmetry.space_group_name_H-M   'P 1'
#
loop_
_entity.id
_entity.type
_entity.pdbx_description
1 polymer ?
#
loop_
_entity_poly.entity_id
_entity_poly.type
_entity_poly.pdbx_seq_one_letter_code
_entity_poly.pdbx_strand_id
1 'polypeptide(L)'
;MKLRSYQIGLIVIGLVPTSFLNAQTLSKPDEMAIRAIVKAVPEALNKKDMKMYADLFADDADWINVVGMHWRGKAAVVKAHEVYLKTVFRDGGMSNRDITIRAVTPDVAIAVVIEDDKGGGILPDGSKPSPGSGRLTYVLVKRGGKWKITHGHNTVIDPNAQPFDPINSNWNGEIPK
;
A
#
# COMPACT_ATOMS: atom_id res chain seq x y z
N MET A 1 50.21 29.91 53.57
CA MET A 1 49.07 28.98 53.51
C MET A 1 48.20 29.38 52.35
N LYS A 2 48.23 28.64 51.23
CA LYS A 2 47.47 28.96 49.98
C LYS A 2 46.16 28.16 49.98
N LEU A 3 45.05 28.86 50.02
CA LEU A 3 43.71 28.27 49.86
C LEU A 3 43.52 27.92 48.37
N ARG A 4 43.21 26.65 48.11
CA ARG A 4 42.75 26.16 46.79
C ARG A 4 41.24 26.30 46.73
N SER A 5 40.76 27.14 45.83
CA SER A 5 39.33 27.22 45.48
C SER A 5 38.95 26.06 44.53
N TYR A 6 38.00 25.25 44.98
CA TYR A 6 37.37 24.23 44.19
C TYR A 6 36.18 24.82 43.45
N GLN A 7 36.23 24.82 42.13
CA GLN A 7 35.03 25.14 41.32
C GLN A 7 34.16 23.89 41.21
N ILE A 8 32.93 23.97 41.70
CA ILE A 8 31.90 22.94 41.54
C ILE A 8 31.22 23.21 40.23
N GLY A 9 31.47 22.37 39.23
CA GLY A 9 30.77 22.39 37.93
C GLY A 9 29.33 21.87 38.12
N LEU A 10 28.36 22.71 37.81
CA LEU A 10 26.95 22.35 37.76
C LEU A 10 26.67 21.55 36.50
N ILE A 11 26.44 20.22 36.61
CA ILE A 11 26.00 19.39 35.51
C ILE A 11 24.49 19.59 35.36
N VAL A 12 24.07 20.34 34.34
CA VAL A 12 22.66 20.43 33.93
C VAL A 12 22.32 19.19 33.10
N ILE A 13 21.66 18.22 33.73
CA ILE A 13 21.08 17.09 33.03
C ILE A 13 19.81 17.59 32.33
N GLY A 14 19.93 17.86 31.02
CA GLY A 14 18.78 18.20 30.21
C GLY A 14 17.82 17.00 30.11
N LEU A 15 16.63 17.11 30.66
CA LEU A 15 15.54 16.18 30.37
C LEU A 15 15.18 16.29 28.89
N VAL A 16 15.58 15.30 28.11
CA VAL A 16 15.05 15.11 26.74
C VAL A 16 13.62 14.62 26.91
N PRO A 17 12.60 15.36 26.45
CA PRO A 17 11.24 14.86 26.54
C PRO A 17 11.15 13.59 25.67
N THR A 18 10.92 12.44 26.28
CA THR A 18 10.54 11.21 25.58
C THR A 18 9.15 11.44 24.99
N SER A 19 9.10 11.86 23.73
CA SER A 19 7.86 11.89 22.97
C SER A 19 7.38 10.44 22.85
N PHE A 20 6.39 10.06 23.66
CA PHE A 20 5.67 8.82 23.41
C PHE A 20 5.10 8.91 22.01
N LEU A 21 5.55 8.02 21.11
CA LEU A 21 4.90 7.80 19.81
C LEU A 21 3.50 7.24 20.11
N ASN A 22 2.55 8.12 20.37
CA ASN A 22 1.15 7.74 20.28
C ASN A 22 0.90 7.29 18.84
N ALA A 23 0.43 6.05 18.66
CA ALA A 23 -0.05 5.59 17.38
C ALA A 23 -1.06 6.64 16.89
N GLN A 24 -0.70 7.37 15.83
CA GLN A 24 -1.54 8.44 15.32
C GLN A 24 -2.79 7.80 14.73
N THR A 25 -3.95 8.18 15.26
CA THR A 25 -5.24 7.76 14.73
C THR A 25 -5.68 8.75 13.66
N LEU A 26 -6.14 8.23 12.52
CA LEU A 26 -6.79 9.04 11.51
C LEU A 26 -8.09 9.62 12.08
N SER A 27 -8.43 10.84 11.67
CA SER A 27 -9.78 11.33 11.89
C SER A 27 -10.79 10.46 11.12
N LYS A 28 -12.01 10.33 11.61
CA LYS A 28 -13.07 9.59 10.90
C LYS A 28 -13.27 10.08 9.46
N PRO A 29 -13.31 11.40 9.17
CA PRO A 29 -13.38 11.89 7.79
C PRO A 29 -12.20 11.46 6.91
N ASP A 30 -10.97 11.47 7.45
CA ASP A 30 -9.78 11.04 6.71
C ASP A 30 -9.81 9.53 6.41
N GLU A 31 -10.16 8.72 7.39
CA GLU A 31 -10.30 7.27 7.18
C GLU A 31 -11.37 6.96 6.12
N MET A 32 -12.52 7.66 6.18
CA MET A 32 -13.58 7.49 5.18
C MET A 32 -13.11 7.90 3.78
N ALA A 33 -12.36 9.00 3.65
CA ALA A 33 -11.82 9.47 2.38
C ALA A 33 -10.82 8.46 1.79
N ILE A 34 -9.90 7.93 2.60
CA ILE A 34 -8.94 6.90 2.18
C ILE A 34 -9.68 5.63 1.75
N ARG A 35 -10.64 5.17 2.54
CA ARG A 35 -11.44 3.98 2.23
C ARG A 35 -12.22 4.14 0.93
N ALA A 36 -12.75 5.34 0.65
CA ALA A 36 -13.43 5.66 -0.60
C ALA A 36 -12.47 5.58 -1.80
N ILE A 37 -11.24 6.11 -1.68
CA ILE A 37 -10.21 6.02 -2.72
C ILE A 37 -9.87 4.55 -3.01
N VAL A 38 -9.61 3.75 -1.97
CA VAL A 38 -9.26 2.33 -2.13
C VAL A 38 -10.39 1.55 -2.82
N LYS A 39 -11.65 1.82 -2.48
CA LYS A 39 -12.81 1.20 -3.14
C LYS A 39 -13.00 1.66 -4.58
N ALA A 40 -12.64 2.90 -4.89
CA ALA A 40 -12.78 3.47 -6.23
C ALA A 40 -11.78 2.89 -7.24
N VAL A 41 -10.65 2.31 -6.79
CA VAL A 41 -9.64 1.70 -7.67
C VAL A 41 -10.27 0.58 -8.52
N PRO A 42 -10.78 -0.52 -7.96
CA PRO A 42 -11.39 -1.58 -8.77
C PRO A 42 -12.64 -1.10 -9.50
N GLU A 43 -13.39 -0.15 -8.95
CA GLU A 43 -14.55 0.42 -9.62
C GLU A 43 -14.16 1.11 -10.94
N ALA A 44 -13.12 1.95 -10.93
CA ALA A 44 -12.62 2.63 -12.12
C ALA A 44 -12.09 1.64 -13.17
N LEU A 45 -11.35 0.61 -12.72
CA LEU A 45 -10.81 -0.43 -13.61
C LEU A 45 -11.94 -1.25 -14.24
N ASN A 46 -12.94 -1.68 -13.47
CA ASN A 46 -14.09 -2.42 -13.97
C ASN A 46 -14.92 -1.63 -14.98
N LYS A 47 -15.05 -0.31 -14.79
CA LYS A 47 -15.70 0.61 -15.73
C LYS A 47 -14.81 0.98 -16.91
N LYS A 48 -13.52 0.63 -16.88
CA LYS A 48 -12.49 1.08 -17.83
C LYS A 48 -12.39 2.61 -17.90
N ASP A 49 -12.74 3.29 -16.81
CA ASP A 49 -12.69 4.74 -16.68
C ASP A 49 -11.29 5.17 -16.22
N MET A 50 -10.39 5.35 -17.18
CA MET A 50 -9.00 5.74 -16.90
C MET A 50 -8.87 7.18 -16.39
N LYS A 51 -9.89 8.04 -16.63
CA LYS A 51 -9.90 9.37 -16.02
C LYS A 51 -10.20 9.26 -14.53
N MET A 52 -11.25 8.54 -14.15
CA MET A 52 -11.55 8.25 -12.74
C MET A 52 -10.36 7.59 -12.05
N TYR A 53 -9.71 6.60 -12.69
CA TYR A 53 -8.53 5.93 -12.17
C TYR A 53 -7.38 6.92 -11.92
N ALA A 54 -7.04 7.77 -12.90
CA ALA A 54 -5.97 8.76 -12.81
C ALA A 54 -6.22 9.78 -11.68
N ASP A 55 -7.48 10.14 -11.45
CA ASP A 55 -7.87 11.11 -10.41
C ASP A 55 -7.63 10.59 -8.99
N LEU A 56 -7.40 9.29 -8.80
CA LEU A 56 -7.06 8.69 -7.49
C LEU A 56 -5.59 8.88 -7.11
N PHE A 57 -4.71 9.15 -8.07
CA PHE A 57 -3.25 9.18 -7.89
C PHE A 57 -2.70 10.61 -7.79
N ALA A 58 -1.65 10.76 -6.98
CA ALA A 58 -0.79 11.94 -7.00
C ALA A 58 0.04 11.97 -8.29
N ASP A 59 0.50 13.16 -8.71
CA ASP A 59 1.25 13.30 -9.98
C ASP A 59 2.61 12.60 -9.94
N ASP A 60 3.22 12.52 -8.75
CA ASP A 60 4.47 11.83 -8.45
C ASP A 60 4.28 10.37 -8.05
N ALA A 61 3.09 9.80 -8.23
CA ALA A 61 2.81 8.42 -7.86
C ALA A 61 3.65 7.43 -8.65
N ASP A 62 3.97 6.30 -8.01
CA ASP A 62 4.60 5.16 -8.66
C ASP A 62 3.89 3.85 -8.31
N TRP A 63 4.20 2.80 -9.04
CA TRP A 63 3.62 1.47 -8.86
C TRP A 63 4.63 0.37 -9.13
N ILE A 64 4.69 -0.61 -8.25
CA ILE A 64 5.41 -1.86 -8.48
C ILE A 64 4.37 -2.97 -8.66
N ASN A 65 4.36 -3.62 -9.82
CA ASN A 65 3.41 -4.69 -10.08
C ASN A 65 3.89 -6.05 -9.56
N VAL A 66 2.98 -7.03 -9.62
CA VAL A 66 3.17 -8.39 -9.12
C VAL A 66 4.42 -9.12 -9.67
N VAL A 67 4.93 -8.72 -10.83
CA VAL A 67 6.13 -9.29 -11.46
C VAL A 67 7.35 -8.35 -11.38
N GLY A 68 7.30 -7.33 -10.52
CA GLY A 68 8.42 -6.44 -10.24
C GLY A 68 8.64 -5.31 -11.25
N MET A 69 7.73 -5.07 -12.18
CA MET A 69 7.81 -3.88 -13.05
C MET A 69 7.52 -2.64 -12.25
N HIS A 70 8.35 -1.60 -12.39
CA HIS A 70 8.22 -0.33 -11.67
C HIS A 70 7.87 0.81 -12.62
N TRP A 71 6.67 1.35 -12.48
CA TRP A 71 6.17 2.48 -13.26
C TRP A 71 6.22 3.75 -12.44
N ARG A 72 6.93 4.76 -12.92
CA ARG A 72 7.18 6.02 -12.21
C ARG A 72 6.41 7.17 -12.84
N GLY A 73 5.71 7.93 -11.99
CA GLY A 73 4.82 9.01 -12.38
C GLY A 73 3.41 8.52 -12.74
N LYS A 74 2.40 9.28 -12.34
CA LYS A 74 0.97 8.98 -12.59
C LYS A 74 0.70 8.57 -14.04
N ALA A 75 1.29 9.27 -15.02
CA ALA A 75 1.07 8.99 -16.44
C ALA A 75 1.51 7.56 -16.82
N ALA A 76 2.66 7.09 -16.29
CA ALA A 76 3.15 5.74 -16.54
C ALA A 76 2.27 4.68 -15.86
N VAL A 77 1.83 4.93 -14.61
CA VAL A 77 0.92 4.06 -13.87
C VAL A 77 -0.40 3.89 -14.63
N VAL A 78 -1.02 5.00 -15.03
CA VAL A 78 -2.28 5.00 -15.78
C VAL A 78 -2.13 4.28 -17.13
N LYS A 79 -1.07 4.58 -17.87
CA LYS A 79 -0.81 3.96 -19.17
C LYS A 79 -0.62 2.45 -19.08
N ALA A 80 0.10 1.96 -18.08
CA ALA A 80 0.31 0.54 -17.88
C ALA A 80 -1.01 -0.20 -17.59
N HIS A 81 -1.85 0.35 -16.70
CA HIS A 81 -3.16 -0.24 -16.40
C HIS A 81 -4.12 -0.17 -17.59
N GLU A 82 -4.09 0.92 -18.37
CA GLU A 82 -4.86 1.01 -19.63
C GLU A 82 -4.50 -0.11 -20.61
N VAL A 83 -3.21 -0.43 -20.73
CA VAL A 83 -2.76 -1.55 -21.61
C VAL A 83 -3.25 -2.88 -21.05
N TYR A 84 -3.11 -3.12 -19.76
CA TYR A 84 -3.57 -4.38 -19.15
C TYR A 84 -5.09 -4.56 -19.22
N LEU A 85 -5.88 -3.49 -19.14
CA LEU A 85 -7.33 -3.56 -19.35
C LEU A 85 -7.74 -3.92 -20.78
N LYS A 86 -6.85 -3.75 -21.76
CA LYS A 86 -7.07 -4.18 -23.16
C LYS A 86 -6.62 -5.61 -23.42
N THR A 87 -5.85 -6.20 -22.50
CA THR A 87 -5.21 -7.51 -22.62
C THR A 87 -5.53 -8.43 -21.44
N VAL A 88 -4.70 -8.42 -20.42
CA VAL A 88 -4.73 -9.34 -19.27
C VAL A 88 -6.05 -9.27 -18.49
N PHE A 89 -6.62 -8.07 -18.31
CA PHE A 89 -7.86 -7.85 -17.57
C PHE A 89 -9.05 -7.48 -18.45
N ARG A 90 -8.97 -7.79 -19.75
CA ARG A 90 -9.96 -7.35 -20.74
C ARG A 90 -11.39 -7.76 -20.41
N ASP A 91 -11.57 -8.99 -19.99
CA ASP A 91 -12.87 -9.62 -19.74
C ASP A 91 -13.05 -9.98 -18.26
N GLY A 92 -12.12 -9.54 -17.40
CA GLY A 92 -12.11 -9.78 -15.96
C GLY A 92 -12.93 -8.77 -15.16
N GLY A 93 -12.87 -8.94 -13.85
CA GLY A 93 -13.43 -8.01 -12.89
C GLY A 93 -12.69 -8.12 -11.58
N MET A 94 -12.54 -6.98 -10.90
CA MET A 94 -11.80 -6.86 -9.66
C MET A 94 -12.72 -6.41 -8.54
N SER A 95 -12.46 -6.89 -7.33
CA SER A 95 -13.15 -6.43 -6.12
C SER A 95 -12.21 -6.43 -4.93
N ASN A 96 -12.38 -5.46 -4.02
CA ASN A 96 -11.56 -5.33 -2.83
C ASN A 96 -12.32 -5.85 -1.60
N ARG A 97 -11.60 -6.56 -0.73
CA ARG A 97 -12.04 -6.97 0.61
C ARG A 97 -10.93 -6.76 1.64
N ASP A 98 -11.25 -6.90 2.91
CA ASP A 98 -10.30 -6.86 4.04
C ASP A 98 -9.42 -5.59 4.05
N ILE A 99 -10.07 -4.42 3.86
CA ILE A 99 -9.38 -3.14 3.81
C ILE A 99 -8.93 -2.73 5.21
N THR A 100 -7.64 -2.76 5.46
CA THR A 100 -7.00 -2.27 6.69
C THR A 100 -6.29 -0.94 6.41
N ILE A 101 -6.52 0.06 7.25
CA ILE A 101 -5.92 1.39 7.11
C ILE A 101 -5.23 1.76 8.42
N ARG A 102 -4.01 2.26 8.33
CA ARG A 102 -3.29 2.82 9.49
C ARG A 102 -2.63 4.15 9.13
N ALA A 103 -2.63 5.09 10.06
CA ALA A 103 -1.85 6.31 9.95
C ALA A 103 -0.35 6.01 10.12
N VAL A 104 0.48 6.73 9.37
CA VAL A 104 1.93 6.85 9.61
C VAL A 104 2.22 8.22 10.20
N THR A 105 1.61 9.26 9.62
CA THR A 105 1.57 10.64 10.13
C THR A 105 0.14 11.18 9.93
N PRO A 106 -0.21 12.41 10.39
CA PRO A 106 -1.52 13.01 10.11
C PRO A 106 -1.86 13.09 8.61
N ASP A 107 -0.84 13.17 7.75
CA ASP A 107 -0.98 13.36 6.31
C ASP A 107 -0.45 12.18 5.48
N VAL A 108 -0.06 11.07 6.12
CA VAL A 108 0.41 9.85 5.45
C VAL A 108 -0.27 8.63 6.06
N ALA A 109 -0.86 7.81 5.21
CA ALA A 109 -1.49 6.55 5.60
C ALA A 109 -1.06 5.39 4.70
N ILE A 110 -1.11 4.19 5.26
CA ILE A 110 -0.95 2.94 4.52
C ILE A 110 -2.29 2.21 4.56
N ALA A 111 -2.76 1.80 3.38
CA ALA A 111 -3.89 0.90 3.24
C ALA A 111 -3.41 -0.44 2.67
N VAL A 112 -3.77 -1.53 3.34
CA VAL A 112 -3.54 -2.89 2.84
C VAL A 112 -4.90 -3.51 2.52
N VAL A 113 -5.01 -4.16 1.37
CA VAL A 113 -6.26 -4.70 0.87
C VAL A 113 -6.03 -6.03 0.19
N ILE A 114 -7.02 -6.92 0.23
CA ILE A 114 -7.05 -8.08 -0.64
C ILE A 114 -7.90 -7.73 -1.85
N GLU A 115 -7.34 -7.88 -3.04
CA GLU A 115 -8.04 -7.75 -4.31
C GLU A 115 -8.27 -9.12 -4.89
N ASP A 116 -9.51 -9.43 -5.20
CA ASP A 116 -9.91 -10.63 -5.92
C ASP A 116 -10.08 -10.28 -7.40
N ASP A 117 -9.36 -11.00 -8.26
CA ASP A 117 -9.42 -10.93 -9.72
C ASP A 117 -10.17 -12.17 -10.24
N LYS A 118 -11.20 -11.94 -11.06
CA LYS A 118 -11.99 -13.01 -11.67
C LYS A 118 -11.31 -13.70 -12.85
N GLY A 119 -10.08 -13.28 -13.18
CA GLY A 119 -9.41 -13.68 -14.40
C GLY A 119 -10.08 -13.07 -15.64
N GLY A 120 -9.78 -13.60 -16.79
CA GLY A 120 -10.30 -13.12 -18.09
C GLY A 120 -9.27 -12.27 -18.83
N GLY A 121 -9.30 -12.35 -20.13
CA GLY A 121 -8.29 -11.74 -20.98
C GLY A 121 -7.26 -12.76 -21.48
N ILE A 122 -6.14 -12.26 -22.01
CA ILE A 122 -5.10 -13.08 -22.61
C ILE A 122 -3.73 -12.54 -22.17
N LEU A 123 -2.87 -13.43 -21.70
CA LEU A 123 -1.46 -13.14 -21.40
C LEU A 123 -0.65 -13.02 -22.69
N PRO A 124 0.56 -12.41 -22.66
CA PRO A 124 1.40 -12.25 -23.85
C PRO A 124 1.81 -13.57 -24.52
N ASP A 125 1.82 -14.68 -23.79
CA ASP A 125 2.09 -16.03 -24.30
C ASP A 125 0.84 -16.72 -24.89
N GLY A 126 -0.31 -16.03 -24.91
CA GLY A 126 -1.59 -16.56 -25.40
C GLY A 126 -2.40 -17.36 -24.37
N SER A 127 -1.88 -17.59 -23.18
CA SER A 127 -2.60 -18.27 -22.11
C SER A 127 -3.64 -17.36 -21.46
N LYS A 128 -4.58 -17.94 -20.70
CA LYS A 128 -5.58 -17.20 -19.95
C LYS A 128 -5.18 -17.11 -18.47
N PRO A 129 -5.19 -15.93 -17.86
CA PRO A 129 -4.97 -15.80 -16.42
C PRO A 129 -6.10 -16.51 -15.67
N SER A 130 -5.72 -17.27 -14.65
CA SER A 130 -6.69 -17.86 -13.73
C SER A 130 -7.20 -16.81 -12.74
N PRO A 131 -8.45 -16.96 -12.25
CA PRO A 131 -8.89 -16.19 -11.09
C PRO A 131 -7.93 -16.35 -9.91
N GLY A 132 -7.74 -15.28 -9.13
CA GLY A 132 -6.84 -15.31 -8.00
C GLY A 132 -7.06 -14.14 -7.06
N SER A 133 -6.26 -14.10 -6.02
CA SER A 133 -6.25 -12.97 -5.09
C SER A 133 -4.85 -12.40 -4.97
N GLY A 134 -4.78 -11.08 -4.86
CA GLY A 134 -3.56 -10.34 -4.58
C GLY A 134 -3.66 -9.59 -3.26
N ARG A 135 -2.53 -9.29 -2.67
CA ARG A 135 -2.43 -8.33 -1.57
C ARG A 135 -1.81 -7.05 -2.08
N LEU A 136 -2.56 -5.95 -1.96
CA LEU A 136 -2.15 -4.64 -2.42
C LEU A 136 -1.83 -3.77 -1.23
N THR A 137 -0.77 -2.99 -1.36
CA THR A 137 -0.40 -1.94 -0.41
C THR A 137 -0.45 -0.61 -1.12
N TYR A 138 -1.22 0.33 -0.57
CA TYR A 138 -1.24 1.71 -1.00
C TYR A 138 -0.61 2.59 0.06
N VAL A 139 0.29 3.49 -0.35
CA VAL A 139 0.68 4.64 0.46
C VAL A 139 -0.12 5.83 -0.04
N LEU A 140 -0.86 6.47 0.86
CA LEU A 140 -1.66 7.64 0.53
C LEU A 140 -1.10 8.86 1.26
N VAL A 141 -1.13 10.00 0.59
CA VAL A 141 -0.71 11.29 1.14
C VAL A 141 -1.84 12.30 1.04
N LYS A 142 -1.92 13.17 2.05
CA LYS A 142 -2.86 14.29 2.08
C LYS A 142 -2.11 15.57 1.71
N ARG A 143 -2.44 16.14 0.55
CA ARG A 143 -1.85 17.40 0.07
C ARG A 143 -2.97 18.38 -0.27
N GLY A 144 -2.92 19.60 0.28
CA GLY A 144 -3.99 20.58 0.09
C GLY A 144 -5.36 20.08 0.56
N GLY A 145 -5.40 19.30 1.65
CA GLY A 145 -6.63 18.74 2.21
C GLY A 145 -7.22 17.54 1.46
N LYS A 146 -6.56 17.03 0.41
CA LYS A 146 -7.04 15.91 -0.42
C LYS A 146 -6.10 14.72 -0.32
N TRP A 147 -6.65 13.54 -0.04
CA TRP A 147 -5.91 12.29 -0.09
C TRP A 147 -5.72 11.80 -1.52
N LYS A 148 -4.55 11.25 -1.82
CA LYS A 148 -4.18 10.63 -3.10
C LYS A 148 -3.25 9.45 -2.87
N ILE A 149 -3.30 8.46 -3.76
CA ILE A 149 -2.34 7.36 -3.79
C ILE A 149 -1.02 7.92 -4.34
N THR A 150 0.08 7.78 -3.58
CA THR A 150 1.44 8.12 -4.02
C THR A 150 2.28 6.91 -4.34
N HIS A 151 1.94 5.74 -3.79
CA HIS A 151 2.60 4.48 -4.12
C HIS A 151 1.59 3.33 -4.09
N GLY A 152 1.73 2.40 -5.03
CA GLY A 152 1.01 1.14 -5.05
C GLY A 152 1.98 -0.03 -5.26
N HIS A 153 1.73 -1.13 -4.56
CA HIS A 153 2.44 -2.38 -4.75
C HIS A 153 1.48 -3.54 -4.58
N ASN A 154 1.53 -4.50 -5.50
CA ASN A 154 0.74 -5.72 -5.39
C ASN A 154 1.60 -6.97 -5.48
N THR A 155 1.16 -8.02 -4.80
CA THR A 155 1.74 -9.36 -4.84
C THR A 155 0.62 -10.40 -4.92
N VAL A 156 0.92 -11.58 -5.48
CA VAL A 156 -0.01 -12.71 -5.49
C VAL A 156 -0.13 -13.28 -4.08
N ILE A 157 -1.34 -13.68 -3.68
CA ILE A 157 -1.57 -14.58 -2.56
C ILE A 157 -1.51 -16.01 -3.12
N ASP A 158 -0.35 -16.64 -3.02
CA ASP A 158 -0.16 -18.00 -3.50
C ASP A 158 -0.75 -19.00 -2.49
N PRO A 159 -1.82 -19.73 -2.85
CA PRO A 159 -2.43 -20.72 -1.94
C PRO A 159 -1.47 -21.84 -1.55
N ASN A 160 -0.48 -22.16 -2.38
CA ASN A 160 0.50 -23.19 -2.08
C ASN A 160 1.54 -22.72 -1.05
N ALA A 161 1.78 -21.40 -0.93
CA ALA A 161 2.70 -20.83 0.04
C ALA A 161 2.04 -20.61 1.41
N GLN A 162 0.71 -20.41 1.47
CA GLN A 162 0.02 -20.10 2.72
C GLN A 162 0.19 -21.15 3.84
N PRO A 163 0.24 -22.47 3.57
CA PRO A 163 0.50 -23.46 4.60
C PRO A 163 1.87 -23.32 5.30
N PHE A 164 2.81 -22.61 4.70
CA PHE A 164 4.15 -22.36 5.21
C PHE A 164 4.31 -21.00 5.89
N ASP A 165 3.21 -20.28 6.18
CA ASP A 165 3.23 -19.04 6.95
C ASP A 165 3.60 -19.36 8.42
N PRO A 166 4.77 -18.91 8.93
CA PRO A 166 5.24 -19.29 10.27
C PRO A 166 4.42 -18.65 11.41
N ILE A 167 3.54 -17.69 11.10
CA ILE A 167 2.73 -16.97 12.08
C ILE A 167 1.28 -17.46 12.07
N ASN A 168 0.71 -17.68 10.87
CA ASN A 168 -0.71 -17.96 10.69
C ASN A 168 -1.02 -19.41 10.28
N SER A 169 -0.01 -20.29 10.26
CA SER A 169 -0.15 -21.72 10.03
C SER A 169 0.44 -22.53 11.18
N ASN A 170 0.31 -23.84 11.13
CA ASN A 170 0.94 -24.77 12.07
C ASN A 170 2.35 -25.19 11.64
N TRP A 171 2.92 -24.53 10.62
CA TRP A 171 4.25 -24.86 10.15
C TRP A 171 5.33 -24.42 11.14
N ASN A 172 6.19 -25.33 11.56
CA ASN A 172 7.25 -25.13 12.56
C ASN A 172 8.66 -24.91 11.93
N GLY A 173 8.74 -24.76 10.60
CA GLY A 173 10.00 -24.60 9.87
C GLY A 173 10.67 -25.91 9.43
N GLU A 174 10.05 -27.07 9.69
CA GLU A 174 10.59 -28.36 9.24
C GLU A 174 10.22 -28.60 7.77
N ILE A 175 11.22 -29.05 6.99
CA ILE A 175 11.02 -29.44 5.58
C ILE A 175 10.76 -30.94 5.55
N PRO A 176 9.66 -31.40 4.93
CA PRO A 176 9.43 -32.83 4.73
C PRO A 176 10.62 -33.48 4.01
N LYS A 177 11.06 -34.63 4.51
CA LYS A 177 12.15 -35.43 3.91
C LYS A 177 11.70 -36.08 2.61
#